data_f88cbec7cc6b0f2cf934cb62129987da
#
_entry.id   f88cbec7cc6b0f2cf934cb62129987da
#
_cell.length_a   1.000
_cell.length_b   1.000
_cell.length_c   1.000
_cell.angle_alpha   90.00
_cell.angle_beta   90.00
_cell.angle_gamma   90.00
#
_symmetry.space_group_name_H-M   'P 1'
#
loop_
_entity.id
_entity.type
_entity.pdbx_description
1 polymer ?
#
loop_
_entity_poly.entity_id
_entity_poly.type
_entity_poly.pdbx_seq_one_letter_code
_entity_poly.pdbx_strand_id
1 'polypeptide(L)'
;MKIKVFQDKRIRAHWDSDIEEWEFSVVDVVGALTDQKTLRAASTYWAVLKNRLKEEGADELLTNCKQLKMLAADGKMRLTDVATTKQLLRYFAQPSTRNF
;
A
#
# COMPACT_ATOMS: atom_id res chain seq x y z
N MET A 1 10.91 7.03 10.09
CA MET A 1 10.04 7.03 8.90
C MET A 1 10.54 8.06 7.91
N LYS A 2 10.47 7.74 6.65
CA LYS A 2 10.83 8.66 5.57
C LYS A 2 9.62 8.91 4.68
N ILE A 3 9.66 10.02 3.95
CA ILE A 3 8.64 10.34 2.97
C ILE A 3 9.32 10.40 1.62
N LYS A 4 8.81 9.62 0.66
CA LYS A 4 9.27 9.64 -0.72
C LYS A 4 8.24 10.39 -1.54
N VAL A 5 8.68 11.02 -2.61
CA VAL A 5 7.77 11.78 -3.48
C VAL A 5 7.71 11.10 -4.84
N PHE A 6 6.49 10.87 -5.32
CA PHE A 6 6.25 10.27 -6.63
C PHE A 6 5.14 11.07 -7.31
N GLN A 7 5.45 11.76 -8.40
CA GLN A 7 4.49 12.59 -9.13
C GLN A 7 3.74 13.56 -8.19
N ASP A 8 4.51 14.24 -7.35
CA ASP A 8 3.99 15.19 -6.37
C ASP A 8 3.17 14.56 -5.25
N LYS A 9 3.11 13.24 -5.19
CA LYS A 9 2.42 12.53 -4.09
C LYS A 9 3.44 12.10 -3.05
N ARG A 10 3.07 12.21 -1.79
CA ARG A 10 3.95 11.85 -0.68
C ARG A 10 3.66 10.42 -0.25
N ILE A 11 4.69 9.60 -0.19
CA ILE A 11 4.56 8.20 0.19
C ILE A 11 5.42 7.96 1.42
N ARG A 12 4.78 7.60 2.53
CA ARG A 12 5.50 7.29 3.76
C ARG A 12 6.24 5.97 3.58
N ALA A 13 7.46 5.91 4.08
CA ALA A 13 8.32 4.74 3.89
C ALA A 13 9.12 4.47 5.14
N HIS A 14 9.47 3.22 5.34
CA HIS A 14 10.28 2.76 6.46
C HIS A 14 11.39 1.84 5.92
N TRP A 15 12.61 2.06 6.39
CA TRP A 15 13.72 1.19 6.04
C TRP A 15 13.75 0.03 7.03
N ASP A 16 13.64 -1.19 6.53
CA ASP A 16 13.72 -2.38 7.34
C ASP A 16 15.13 -2.94 7.22
N SER A 17 15.95 -2.75 8.27
CA SER A 17 17.35 -3.17 8.24
C SER A 17 17.51 -4.68 8.28
N ASP A 18 16.51 -5.41 8.74
CA ASP A 18 16.60 -6.86 8.79
C ASP A 18 16.57 -7.48 7.39
N ILE A 19 15.79 -6.90 6.50
CA ILE A 19 15.69 -7.39 5.13
C ILE A 19 16.38 -6.44 4.14
N GLU A 20 16.88 -5.31 4.62
CA GLU A 20 17.57 -4.30 3.82
C GLU A 20 16.73 -3.84 2.63
N GLU A 21 15.48 -3.53 2.91
CA GLU A 21 14.55 -3.02 1.91
C GLU A 21 13.67 -1.93 2.49
N TRP A 22 13.17 -1.06 1.61
CA TRP A 22 12.17 -0.08 1.98
C TRP A 22 10.80 -0.74 2.01
N GLU A 23 9.99 -0.33 2.98
CA GLU A 23 8.59 -0.73 3.09
C GLU A 23 7.76 0.54 2.97
N PHE A 24 6.80 0.53 2.06
CA PHE A 24 6.01 1.71 1.73
C PHE A 24 4.57 1.56 2.22
N SER A 25 3.97 2.68 2.62
CA SER A 25 2.55 2.70 2.95
C SER A 25 1.76 2.34 1.70
N VAL A 26 1.02 1.23 1.75
CA VAL A 26 0.26 0.76 0.59
C VAL A 26 -0.81 1.77 0.20
N VAL A 27 -1.48 2.36 1.18
CA VAL A 27 -2.52 3.36 0.92
C VAL A 27 -1.94 4.56 0.18
N ASP A 28 -0.75 5.01 0.58
CA ASP A 28 -0.11 6.15 -0.08
C ASP A 28 0.26 5.81 -1.52
N VAL A 29 0.76 4.59 -1.76
CA VAL A 29 1.08 4.14 -3.11
C VAL A 29 -0.18 4.03 -3.97
N VAL A 30 -1.25 3.46 -3.41
CA VAL A 30 -2.52 3.36 -4.10
C VAL A 30 -3.00 4.76 -4.49
N GLY A 31 -2.93 5.70 -3.56
CA GLY A 31 -3.33 7.08 -3.83
C GLY A 31 -2.55 7.70 -4.96
N ALA A 32 -1.23 7.45 -4.99
CA ALA A 32 -0.38 8.00 -6.05
C ALA A 32 -0.68 7.35 -7.40
N LEU A 33 -0.83 6.04 -7.43
CA LEU A 33 -1.05 5.31 -8.68
C LEU A 33 -2.43 5.56 -9.28
N THR A 34 -3.43 5.78 -8.44
CA THR A 34 -4.81 5.97 -8.90
C THR A 34 -5.25 7.43 -8.84
N ASP A 35 -4.32 8.30 -8.49
CA ASP A 35 -4.57 9.75 -8.42
C ASP A 35 -5.77 10.10 -7.53
N GLN A 36 -5.88 9.40 -6.40
CA GLN A 36 -6.92 9.72 -5.44
C GLN A 36 -6.61 11.03 -4.74
N LYS A 37 -7.62 11.84 -4.55
CA LYS A 37 -7.42 13.17 -4.01
C LYS A 37 -7.33 13.19 -2.49
N THR A 38 -7.84 12.16 -1.83
CA THR A 38 -7.81 12.10 -0.37
C THR A 38 -7.29 10.75 0.08
N LEU A 39 -6.73 10.73 1.29
CA LEU A 39 -6.27 9.49 1.88
C LEU A 39 -7.45 8.54 2.13
N ARG A 40 -8.60 9.08 2.43
CA ARG A 40 -9.81 8.27 2.63
C ARG A 40 -10.19 7.52 1.37
N ALA A 41 -10.18 8.20 0.21
CA ALA A 41 -10.48 7.57 -1.06
C ALA A 41 -9.46 6.48 -1.38
N ALA A 42 -8.19 6.74 -1.10
CA ALA A 42 -7.13 5.76 -1.32
C ALA A 42 -7.32 4.54 -0.41
N SER A 43 -7.71 4.76 0.85
CA SER A 43 -7.96 3.66 1.78
C SER A 43 -9.14 2.80 1.32
N THR A 44 -10.19 3.43 0.82
CA THR A 44 -11.33 2.71 0.28
C THR A 44 -10.93 1.87 -0.92
N TYR A 45 -10.14 2.45 -1.81
CA TYR A 45 -9.65 1.74 -2.99
C TYR A 45 -8.84 0.51 -2.57
N TRP A 46 -7.95 0.67 -1.59
CA TRP A 46 -7.14 -0.44 -1.10
C TRP A 46 -8.01 -1.54 -0.48
N ALA A 47 -9.04 -1.16 0.28
CA ALA A 47 -9.95 -2.12 0.87
C ALA A 47 -10.67 -2.95 -0.21
N VAL A 48 -11.11 -2.28 -1.28
CA VAL A 48 -11.75 -2.96 -2.41
C VAL A 48 -10.78 -3.91 -3.09
N LEU A 49 -9.55 -3.46 -3.29
CA LEU A 49 -8.53 -4.29 -3.93
C LEU A 49 -8.23 -5.54 -3.09
N LYS A 50 -8.11 -5.38 -1.76
CA LYS A 50 -7.88 -6.52 -0.88
C LYS A 50 -9.01 -7.55 -1.00
N ASN A 51 -10.25 -7.07 -1.03
CA ASN A 51 -11.39 -7.98 -1.17
C ASN A 51 -11.36 -8.70 -2.51
N ARG A 52 -11.01 -7.99 -3.57
CA ARG A 52 -10.91 -8.60 -4.90
C ARG A 52 -9.85 -9.69 -4.92
N LEU A 53 -8.69 -9.43 -4.33
CA LEU A 53 -7.63 -10.44 -4.27
C LEU A 53 -8.10 -11.68 -3.53
N LYS A 54 -8.84 -11.51 -2.45
CA LYS A 54 -9.38 -12.64 -1.71
C LYS A 54 -10.38 -13.45 -2.54
N GLU A 55 -11.27 -12.75 -3.22
CA GLU A 55 -12.29 -13.40 -4.05
C GLU A 55 -11.68 -14.17 -5.21
N GLU A 56 -10.56 -13.73 -5.71
CA GLU A 56 -9.88 -14.37 -6.83
C GLU A 56 -8.92 -15.47 -6.39
N GLY A 57 -8.92 -15.80 -5.10
CA GLY A 57 -8.06 -16.85 -4.59
C GLY A 57 -6.62 -16.43 -4.40
N ALA A 58 -6.34 -15.14 -4.45
CA ALA A 58 -4.99 -14.60 -4.29
C ALA A 58 -4.76 -14.06 -2.88
N ASP A 59 -5.53 -14.52 -1.90
CA ASP A 59 -5.42 -14.05 -0.54
C ASP A 59 -4.06 -14.37 0.08
N GLU A 60 -3.33 -15.34 -0.44
CA GLU A 60 -1.99 -15.61 0.04
C GLU A 60 -1.05 -14.42 -0.13
N LEU A 61 -1.34 -13.56 -1.11
CA LEU A 61 -0.55 -12.34 -1.29
C LEU A 61 -0.70 -11.38 -0.12
N LEU A 62 -1.81 -11.47 0.59
CA LEU A 62 -2.09 -10.60 1.73
C LEU A 62 -1.62 -11.18 3.05
N THR A 63 -1.32 -12.48 3.09
CA THR A 63 -0.91 -13.16 4.32
C THR A 63 0.32 -12.50 4.95
N ASN A 64 1.25 -12.05 4.13
CA ASN A 64 2.47 -11.43 4.59
C ASN A 64 2.41 -9.91 4.57
N CYS A 65 1.23 -9.35 4.46
CA CYS A 65 1.07 -7.90 4.49
C CYS A 65 1.32 -7.42 5.90
N LYS A 66 2.40 -6.71 6.08
CA LYS A 66 2.86 -6.25 7.38
C LYS A 66 2.22 -4.92 7.73
N GLN A 67 2.03 -4.67 9.00
CA GLN A 67 1.55 -3.36 9.47
C GLN A 67 2.58 -2.71 10.36
N LEU A 68 2.76 -1.42 10.18
CA LEU A 68 3.62 -0.61 11.03
C LEU A 68 2.87 0.63 11.44
N LYS A 69 3.20 1.14 12.63
CA LYS A 69 2.66 2.43 13.06
C LYS A 69 3.38 3.52 12.29
N MET A 70 2.61 4.37 11.63
CA MET A 70 3.14 5.51 10.88
C MET A 70 2.39 6.76 11.26
N LEU A 71 3.05 7.89 11.11
CA LEU A 71 2.44 9.18 11.43
C LEU A 71 1.31 9.47 10.45
N ALA A 72 0.13 9.72 10.98
CA ALA A 72 -1.04 10.04 10.19
C ALA A 72 -1.24 11.54 10.10
N ALA A 73 -2.17 11.96 9.24
CA ALA A 73 -2.43 13.38 9.03
C ALA A 73 -2.92 14.09 10.27
N ASP A 74 -3.53 13.36 11.21
CA ASP A 74 -4.01 13.95 12.45
C ASP A 74 -2.92 14.06 13.52
N GLY A 75 -1.68 13.72 13.18
CA GLY A 75 -0.56 13.80 14.11
C GLY A 75 -0.40 12.58 15.00
N LYS A 76 -1.25 11.58 14.85
CA LYS A 76 -1.18 10.37 15.66
C LYS A 76 -0.53 9.23 14.88
N MET A 77 0.07 8.30 15.63
CA MET A 77 0.64 7.10 15.03
C MET A 77 -0.46 6.08 14.86
N ARG A 78 -0.62 5.58 13.63
CA ARG A 78 -1.67 4.60 13.33
C ARG A 78 -1.09 3.42 12.58
N LEU A 79 -1.67 2.24 12.81
CA LEU A 79 -1.27 1.04 12.08
C LEU A 79 -1.58 1.21 10.59
N THR A 80 -0.61 0.94 9.77
CA THR A 80 -0.68 1.17 8.32
C THR A 80 -0.13 -0.04 7.61
N ASP A 81 -0.86 -0.54 6.61
CA ASP A 81 -0.36 -1.64 5.79
C ASP A 81 0.87 -1.15 5.02
N VAL A 82 1.95 -1.92 5.10
CA VAL A 82 3.17 -1.60 4.36
C VAL A 82 3.57 -2.77 3.50
N ALA A 83 4.32 -2.50 2.44
CA ALA A 83 4.78 -3.52 1.51
C ALA A 83 6.07 -3.08 0.85
N THR A 84 6.90 -4.07 0.50
CA THR A 84 8.09 -3.82 -0.28
C THR A 84 7.71 -3.61 -1.74
N THR A 85 8.64 -3.14 -2.54
CA THR A 85 8.40 -2.96 -3.98
C THR A 85 7.92 -4.27 -4.62
N LYS A 86 8.54 -5.38 -4.24
CA LYS A 86 8.19 -6.68 -4.80
C LYS A 86 6.74 -7.06 -4.48
N GLN A 87 6.33 -6.82 -3.23
CA GLN A 87 4.95 -7.09 -2.83
C GLN A 87 3.97 -6.18 -3.55
N LEU A 88 4.32 -4.90 -3.69
CA LEU A 88 3.47 -3.94 -4.38
C LEU A 88 3.24 -4.36 -5.82
N LEU A 89 4.31 -4.82 -6.50
CA LEU A 89 4.18 -5.29 -7.86
C LEU A 89 3.22 -6.47 -7.96
N ARG A 90 3.23 -7.35 -6.98
CA ARG A 90 2.31 -8.49 -6.97
C ARG A 90 0.86 -8.03 -6.78
N TYR A 91 0.63 -7.07 -5.87
CA TYR A 91 -0.73 -6.58 -5.63
C TYR A 91 -1.32 -5.93 -6.86
N PHE A 92 -0.53 -5.16 -7.60
CA PHE A 92 -1.04 -4.35 -8.69
C PHE A 92 -0.87 -4.97 -10.07
N ALA A 93 -0.21 -6.10 -10.16
CA ALA A 93 0.02 -6.76 -11.44
C ALA A 93 -0.85 -7.99 -11.66
N GLN A 94 -1.93 -8.16 -10.90
CA GLN A 94 -2.79 -9.33 -11.03
C GLN A 94 -3.52 -9.29 -12.36
N PRO A 95 -3.33 -10.32 -13.20
CA PRO A 95 -3.91 -10.28 -14.53
C PRO A 95 -5.42 -10.42 -14.55
N SER A 96 -5.97 -11.01 -13.52
CA SER A 96 -7.39 -11.20 -13.46
C SER A 96 -8.16 -9.93 -13.51
N THR A 97 -7.47 -8.91 -13.28
CA THR A 97 -8.21 -7.73 -13.27
C THR A 97 -8.61 -7.34 -14.59
N ARG A 98 -8.41 -8.05 -15.45
CA ARG A 98 -8.73 -7.76 -16.60
C ARG A 98 -9.83 -7.47 -16.87
N ASN A 99 -10.23 -7.36 -16.98
CA ASN A 99 -11.28 -7.24 -17.36
C ASN A 99 -11.75 -6.16 -17.18
N PHE A 100 -11.50 -5.50 -17.54
CA PHE A 100 -12.09 -4.42 -17.44
C PHE A 100 -12.30 -3.71 -18.52
#